data_61e0b0988438b1109721d71a85032219
#
_entry.id   61e0b0988438b1109721d71a85032219
#
_cell.length_a   1.000
_cell.length_b   1.000
_cell.length_c   1.000
_cell.angle_alpha   90.00
_cell.angle_beta   90.00
_cell.angle_gamma   90.00
#
_symmetry.space_group_name_H-M   'P 1'
#
loop_
_entity.id
_entity.type
_entity.pdbx_description
1 polymer ?
#
loop_
_entity_poly.entity_id
_entity_poly.type
_entity_poly.pdbx_seq_one_letter_code
_entity_poly.pdbx_strand_id
1 'polypeptide(L)'
;MRRDWTFRPLGELVNFASGGTPSKHKAEYWIGDIPWISAKSLKNEQIKTSDLFISEDGLNAGSKLAPCGSILLLTRGSGLFNGIPVGLVEKEVAFNQDIKCLNSCSEVENKFIFYWLLSQRNYLMAKVGVTGIGAGKFDLDFLQKLDVPVPSVQVRSRIIAIGDTLSDKIELNQKINDNLQQQAFTLFDRFLSVEHSSKCPLSQIAIINPKRILKKGKYARYIDMAQLSTSGSFPNGWEIKPYNGGMRFSNGDTLLARITPCLENGKTAYIDFLGENEVAFGSTEYVVISSRGEYPPEFFYCLARCPSFVDYAVKNMNGSSGRQRVSAETIGNYLLPALTEGELQEFRSTVPCLFKMIRNNAIESMVLTQLRDSLLPRLISGEIDVSNIKC
;
A
#
# COMPACT_ATOMS: atom_id res chain seq x y z
N MET A 1 15.38 -18.74 24.06
CA MET A 1 14.13 -19.54 24.06
C MET A 1 13.83 -19.96 25.49
N ARG A 2 12.61 -19.71 25.97
CA ARG A 2 12.18 -20.21 27.26
C ARG A 2 12.06 -21.73 27.22
N ARG A 3 12.54 -22.42 28.25
CA ARG A 3 12.56 -23.89 28.34
C ARG A 3 11.19 -24.55 28.55
N ASP A 4 10.16 -23.74 28.83
CA ASP A 4 8.78 -24.14 29.15
C ASP A 4 7.80 -24.02 27.97
N TRP A 5 8.24 -23.59 26.78
CA TRP A 5 7.38 -23.50 25.61
C TRP A 5 7.43 -24.80 24.80
N THR A 6 6.28 -25.27 24.36
CA THR A 6 6.19 -26.40 23.43
C THR A 6 6.32 -25.90 21.98
N PHE A 7 6.85 -26.74 21.12
CA PHE A 7 6.93 -26.47 19.69
C PHE A 7 6.04 -27.47 18.97
N ARG A 8 5.20 -26.97 18.08
CA ARG A 8 4.27 -27.81 17.31
C ARG A 8 4.31 -27.41 15.84
N PRO A 9 4.27 -28.40 14.91
CA PRO A 9 4.15 -28.12 13.48
C PRO A 9 2.91 -27.28 13.17
N LEU A 10 3.03 -26.28 12.29
CA LEU A 10 1.89 -25.44 11.88
C LEU A 10 0.70 -26.27 11.36
N GLY A 11 0.98 -27.37 10.64
CA GLY A 11 -0.06 -28.27 10.13
C GLY A 11 -0.87 -29.01 11.20
N GLU A 12 -0.37 -29.09 12.45
CA GLU A 12 -1.14 -29.62 13.59
C GLU A 12 -2.01 -28.54 14.28
N LEU A 13 -1.71 -27.27 14.04
CA LEU A 13 -2.38 -26.15 14.67
C LEU A 13 -3.48 -25.57 13.80
N VAL A 14 -3.35 -25.64 12.48
CA VAL A 14 -4.31 -25.03 11.54
C VAL A 14 -4.66 -25.96 10.37
N ASN A 15 -5.89 -25.87 9.92
CA ASN A 15 -6.33 -26.43 8.66
C ASN A 15 -6.01 -25.47 7.52
N PHE A 16 -5.54 -26.01 6.39
CA PHE A 16 -5.26 -25.27 5.16
C PHE A 16 -6.37 -25.52 4.14
N ALA A 17 -7.07 -24.46 3.73
CA ALA A 17 -8.03 -24.53 2.63
C ALA A 17 -7.51 -23.75 1.42
N SER A 18 -7.73 -24.29 0.21
CA SER A 18 -7.47 -23.59 -1.05
C SER A 18 -8.74 -22.93 -1.55
N GLY A 19 -8.64 -21.69 -1.98
CA GLY A 19 -9.69 -21.03 -2.73
C GLY A 19 -9.73 -21.44 -4.20
N GLY A 20 -10.39 -20.62 -5.02
CA GLY A 20 -10.48 -20.84 -6.46
C GLY A 20 -10.90 -19.57 -7.19
N THR A 21 -10.82 -19.64 -8.51
CA THR A 21 -11.19 -18.53 -9.40
C THR A 21 -12.37 -18.96 -10.26
N PRO A 22 -13.54 -18.32 -10.13
CA PRO A 22 -14.67 -18.56 -11.03
C PRO A 22 -14.27 -18.26 -12.48
N SER A 23 -14.97 -18.90 -13.44
CA SER A 23 -14.70 -18.66 -14.85
C SER A 23 -14.84 -17.18 -15.22
N LYS A 24 -13.78 -16.59 -15.76
CA LYS A 24 -13.78 -15.19 -16.20
C LYS A 24 -14.60 -14.96 -17.47
N HIS A 25 -14.96 -16.03 -18.17
CA HIS A 25 -15.81 -15.96 -19.37
C HIS A 25 -17.30 -15.81 -19.03
N LYS A 26 -17.67 -16.00 -17.76
CA LYS A 26 -19.04 -15.83 -17.27
C LYS A 26 -19.12 -14.54 -16.45
N ALA A 27 -19.59 -13.48 -17.11
CA ALA A 27 -19.66 -12.15 -16.49
C ALA A 27 -20.57 -12.14 -15.25
N GLU A 28 -21.63 -12.96 -15.24
CA GLU A 28 -22.58 -13.12 -14.13
C GLU A 28 -21.91 -13.59 -12.82
N TYR A 29 -20.80 -14.28 -12.90
CA TYR A 29 -20.03 -14.70 -11.71
C TYR A 29 -19.28 -13.56 -11.03
N TRP A 30 -19.09 -12.45 -11.75
CA TRP A 30 -18.32 -11.27 -11.32
C TRP A 30 -19.20 -10.05 -11.02
N ILE A 31 -20.51 -10.28 -10.91
CA ILE A 31 -21.51 -9.29 -10.54
C ILE A 31 -22.20 -9.76 -9.26
N GLY A 32 -21.73 -9.29 -8.11
CA GLY A 32 -22.23 -9.68 -6.79
C GLY A 32 -21.63 -8.80 -5.69
N ASP A 33 -21.85 -9.19 -4.44
CA ASP A 33 -21.48 -8.47 -3.24
C ASP A 33 -20.45 -9.21 -2.35
N ILE A 34 -20.01 -10.42 -2.76
CA ILE A 34 -19.02 -11.20 -2.03
C ILE A 34 -17.62 -10.71 -2.46
N PRO A 35 -16.84 -10.05 -1.56
CA PRO A 35 -15.49 -9.61 -1.90
C PRO A 35 -14.60 -10.81 -2.26
N TRP A 36 -13.86 -10.74 -3.36
CA TRP A 36 -12.99 -11.82 -3.81
C TRP A 36 -11.52 -11.39 -3.82
N ILE A 37 -10.71 -12.06 -2.99
CA ILE A 37 -9.30 -11.74 -2.79
C ILE A 37 -8.44 -12.53 -3.77
N SER A 38 -7.64 -11.82 -4.54
CA SER A 38 -6.59 -12.37 -5.41
C SER A 38 -5.20 -12.11 -4.83
N ALA A 39 -4.18 -12.74 -5.42
CA ALA A 39 -2.78 -12.44 -5.10
C ALA A 39 -2.42 -10.95 -5.25
N LYS A 40 -3.14 -10.19 -6.12
CA LYS A 40 -2.92 -8.75 -6.33
C LYS A 40 -3.61 -7.88 -5.28
N SER A 41 -4.75 -8.32 -4.77
CA SER A 41 -5.55 -7.57 -3.79
C SER A 41 -5.22 -7.92 -2.33
N LEU A 42 -4.45 -8.99 -2.06
CA LEU A 42 -3.96 -9.31 -0.71
C LEU A 42 -2.78 -8.38 -0.36
N LYS A 43 -3.08 -7.14 -0.02
CA LYS A 43 -2.09 -6.10 0.32
C LYS A 43 -2.15 -5.69 1.78
N ASN A 44 -3.32 -5.74 2.37
CA ASN A 44 -3.59 -5.28 3.73
C ASN A 44 -3.50 -6.45 4.71
N GLU A 45 -3.01 -6.16 5.90
CA GLU A 45 -2.95 -7.14 7.00
C GLU A 45 -4.33 -7.37 7.65
N GLN A 46 -5.27 -6.43 7.49
CA GLN A 46 -6.68 -6.56 7.87
C GLN A 46 -7.53 -6.56 6.60
N ILE A 47 -8.28 -7.65 6.40
CA ILE A 47 -9.04 -7.90 5.17
C ILE A 47 -10.53 -7.70 5.46
N LYS A 48 -11.10 -6.62 4.89
CA LYS A 48 -12.53 -6.25 5.03
C LYS A 48 -13.29 -6.30 3.73
N THR A 49 -12.59 -6.06 2.60
CA THR A 49 -13.18 -5.95 1.27
C THR A 49 -12.14 -6.22 0.19
N SER A 50 -12.53 -6.13 -1.07
CA SER A 50 -11.68 -6.29 -2.25
C SER A 50 -12.13 -5.33 -3.36
N ASP A 51 -11.26 -5.12 -4.36
CA ASP A 51 -11.60 -4.41 -5.59
C ASP A 51 -12.47 -5.27 -6.54
N LEU A 52 -12.53 -6.59 -6.31
CA LEU A 52 -13.29 -7.54 -7.10
C LEU A 52 -14.34 -8.21 -6.23
N PHE A 53 -15.51 -8.42 -6.83
CA PHE A 53 -16.64 -9.09 -6.18
C PHE A 53 -17.14 -10.24 -7.03
N ILE A 54 -17.72 -11.26 -6.39
CA ILE A 54 -18.35 -12.39 -7.07
C ILE A 54 -19.78 -12.58 -6.56
N SER A 55 -20.60 -13.21 -7.40
CA SER A 55 -21.96 -13.66 -7.01
C SER A 55 -21.88 -14.97 -6.23
N GLU A 56 -23.02 -15.38 -5.63
CA GLU A 56 -23.15 -16.71 -5.01
C GLU A 56 -22.92 -17.83 -6.03
N ASP A 57 -23.41 -17.68 -7.26
CA ASP A 57 -23.15 -18.64 -8.34
C ASP A 57 -21.65 -18.71 -8.67
N GLY A 58 -20.95 -17.58 -8.67
CA GLY A 58 -19.50 -17.54 -8.84
C GLY A 58 -18.78 -18.25 -7.70
N LEU A 59 -19.22 -18.04 -6.46
CA LEU A 59 -18.68 -18.74 -5.29
C LEU A 59 -18.85 -20.27 -5.44
N ASN A 60 -20.05 -20.72 -5.74
CA ASN A 60 -20.39 -22.14 -5.88
C ASN A 60 -19.70 -22.79 -7.09
N ALA A 61 -19.39 -22.02 -8.13
CA ALA A 61 -18.74 -22.50 -9.36
C ALA A 61 -17.23 -22.74 -9.22
N GLY A 62 -16.61 -22.42 -8.08
CA GLY A 62 -15.18 -22.77 -7.89
C GLY A 62 -14.37 -21.87 -6.99
N SER A 63 -14.98 -21.04 -6.14
CA SER A 63 -14.28 -20.33 -5.08
C SER A 63 -14.57 -20.94 -3.71
N LYS A 64 -14.08 -20.33 -2.63
CA LYS A 64 -14.40 -20.70 -1.24
C LYS A 64 -14.46 -19.45 -0.39
N LEU A 65 -15.28 -19.46 0.65
CA LEU A 65 -15.32 -18.43 1.67
C LEU A 65 -14.23 -18.66 2.72
N ALA A 66 -13.59 -17.58 3.12
CA ALA A 66 -12.78 -17.46 4.31
C ALA A 66 -13.61 -16.75 5.38
N PRO A 67 -13.97 -17.43 6.47
CA PRO A 67 -14.79 -16.83 7.53
C PRO A 67 -14.01 -15.75 8.29
N CYS A 68 -14.72 -14.87 8.96
CA CYS A 68 -14.13 -13.88 9.87
C CYS A 68 -13.20 -14.57 10.88
N GLY A 69 -12.06 -13.96 11.18
CA GLY A 69 -11.03 -14.48 12.06
C GLY A 69 -10.05 -15.45 11.41
N SER A 70 -10.27 -15.91 10.17
CA SER A 70 -9.30 -16.73 9.46
C SER A 70 -8.12 -15.92 8.93
N ILE A 71 -7.02 -16.60 8.58
CA ILE A 71 -5.81 -16.01 8.04
C ILE A 71 -5.71 -16.34 6.55
N LEU A 72 -5.49 -15.34 5.70
CA LEU A 72 -5.14 -15.55 4.30
C LEU A 72 -3.64 -15.37 4.11
N LEU A 73 -2.98 -16.38 3.55
CA LEU A 73 -1.55 -16.39 3.24
C LEU A 73 -1.33 -16.60 1.76
N LEU A 74 -0.62 -15.70 1.10
CA LEU A 74 -0.19 -15.91 -0.28
C LEU A 74 0.86 -17.02 -0.33
N THR A 75 0.61 -18.05 -1.15
CA THR A 75 1.52 -19.17 -1.30
C THR A 75 2.08 -19.32 -2.72
N ARG A 76 1.54 -18.54 -3.69
CA ARG A 76 2.03 -18.54 -5.07
C ARG A 76 1.81 -17.17 -5.72
N GLY A 77 2.80 -16.67 -6.47
CA GLY A 77 2.71 -15.44 -7.23
C GLY A 77 3.98 -14.60 -7.16
N SER A 78 4.13 -13.65 -8.08
CA SER A 78 5.28 -12.73 -8.12
C SER A 78 5.34 -11.79 -6.90
N GLY A 79 4.22 -11.59 -6.21
CA GLY A 79 4.16 -10.80 -4.97
C GLY A 79 5.05 -11.34 -3.87
N LEU A 80 5.34 -12.65 -3.85
CA LEU A 80 6.22 -13.29 -2.87
C LEU A 80 7.68 -12.80 -2.91
N PHE A 81 8.12 -12.24 -4.03
CA PHE A 81 9.48 -11.67 -4.13
C PHE A 81 9.61 -10.28 -3.48
N ASN A 82 8.47 -9.62 -3.20
CA ASN A 82 8.44 -8.29 -2.58
C ASN A 82 8.01 -8.32 -1.11
N GLY A 83 7.72 -9.51 -0.57
CA GLY A 83 7.25 -9.70 0.79
C GLY A 83 6.37 -10.95 0.90
N ILE A 84 5.95 -11.28 2.11
CA ILE A 84 5.02 -12.38 2.36
C ILE A 84 3.65 -11.79 2.70
N PRO A 85 2.73 -11.66 1.71
CA PRO A 85 1.37 -11.19 1.98
C PRO A 85 0.64 -12.17 2.89
N VAL A 86 0.26 -11.69 4.05
CA VAL A 86 -0.58 -12.38 5.02
C VAL A 86 -1.55 -11.38 5.63
N GLY A 87 -2.82 -11.78 5.78
CA GLY A 87 -3.84 -10.93 6.34
C GLY A 87 -4.85 -11.69 7.19
N LEU A 88 -5.38 -11.03 8.22
CA LEU A 88 -6.46 -11.51 9.06
C LEU A 88 -7.81 -11.06 8.46
N VAL A 89 -8.73 -11.99 8.29
CA VAL A 89 -10.07 -11.73 7.73
C VAL A 89 -10.95 -11.13 8.82
N GLU A 90 -11.39 -9.89 8.63
CA GLU A 90 -12.33 -9.23 9.56
C GLU A 90 -13.78 -9.29 9.08
N LYS A 91 -13.98 -9.45 7.79
CA LYS A 91 -15.29 -9.69 7.19
C LYS A 91 -15.15 -10.81 6.17
N GLU A 92 -16.14 -11.72 6.13
CA GLU A 92 -16.12 -12.87 5.24
C GLU A 92 -15.83 -12.49 3.79
N VAL A 93 -14.89 -13.18 3.15
CA VAL A 93 -14.43 -12.94 1.78
C VAL A 93 -14.21 -14.25 1.04
N ALA A 94 -14.36 -14.25 -0.27
CA ALA A 94 -13.89 -15.33 -1.13
C ALA A 94 -12.44 -15.11 -1.54
N PHE A 95 -11.72 -16.14 -1.99
CA PHE A 95 -10.31 -16.02 -2.35
C PHE A 95 -9.88 -17.00 -3.44
N ASN A 96 -8.77 -16.69 -4.12
CA ASN A 96 -8.25 -17.48 -5.23
C ASN A 96 -7.40 -18.68 -4.77
N GLN A 97 -7.02 -19.54 -5.73
CA GLN A 97 -6.21 -20.74 -5.49
C GLN A 97 -4.75 -20.47 -5.06
N ASP A 98 -4.22 -19.28 -5.32
CA ASP A 98 -2.84 -18.91 -4.97
C ASP A 98 -2.68 -18.51 -3.50
N ILE A 99 -3.82 -18.34 -2.83
CA ILE A 99 -3.93 -18.02 -1.41
C ILE A 99 -4.38 -19.27 -0.65
N LYS A 100 -3.85 -19.47 0.55
CA LYS A 100 -4.34 -20.44 1.52
C LYS A 100 -5.06 -19.72 2.64
N CYS A 101 -6.24 -20.23 2.98
CA CYS A 101 -6.97 -19.86 4.18
C CYS A 101 -6.55 -20.82 5.29
N LEU A 102 -6.05 -20.25 6.40
CA LEU A 102 -5.65 -20.99 7.60
C LEU A 102 -6.66 -20.70 8.69
N ASN A 103 -7.19 -21.77 9.30
CA ASN A 103 -8.05 -21.70 10.48
C ASN A 103 -7.55 -22.66 11.53
N SER A 104 -7.47 -22.17 12.76
CA SER A 104 -7.08 -23.00 13.90
C SER A 104 -8.01 -24.20 14.04
N CYS A 105 -7.41 -25.34 14.24
CA CYS A 105 -8.06 -26.60 14.63
C CYS A 105 -7.58 -27.07 16.00
N SER A 106 -6.98 -26.18 16.77
CA SER A 106 -6.36 -26.41 18.07
C SER A 106 -6.80 -25.33 19.07
N GLU A 107 -6.24 -25.38 20.29
CA GLU A 107 -6.41 -24.37 21.33
C GLU A 107 -5.63 -23.08 21.08
N VAL A 108 -4.88 -22.97 19.98
CA VAL A 108 -4.07 -21.79 19.63
C VAL A 108 -4.89 -20.86 18.76
N GLU A 109 -5.00 -19.61 19.17
CA GLU A 109 -5.83 -18.58 18.54
C GLU A 109 -5.28 -18.22 17.14
N ASN A 110 -6.17 -18.03 16.15
CA ASN A 110 -5.79 -17.54 14.81
C ASN A 110 -4.96 -16.26 14.87
N LYS A 111 -5.28 -15.32 15.75
CA LYS A 111 -4.52 -14.08 15.92
C LYS A 111 -3.07 -14.33 16.37
N PHE A 112 -2.83 -15.33 17.24
CA PHE A 112 -1.46 -15.69 17.62
C PHE A 112 -0.70 -16.24 16.41
N ILE A 113 -1.30 -17.16 15.66
CA ILE A 113 -0.72 -17.70 14.42
C ILE A 113 -0.46 -16.59 13.41
N PHE A 114 -1.36 -15.62 13.26
CA PHE A 114 -1.20 -14.46 12.40
C PHE A 114 0.05 -13.64 12.79
N TYR A 115 0.21 -13.28 14.06
CA TYR A 115 1.38 -12.54 14.53
C TYR A 115 2.67 -13.36 14.44
N TRP A 116 2.58 -14.68 14.66
CA TRP A 116 3.70 -15.56 14.40
C TRP A 116 4.11 -15.55 12.94
N LEU A 117 3.18 -15.65 11.99
CA LEU A 117 3.47 -15.55 10.55
C LEU A 117 4.10 -14.20 10.19
N LEU A 118 3.63 -13.09 10.76
CA LEU A 118 4.25 -11.78 10.58
C LEU A 118 5.71 -11.78 11.04
N SER A 119 5.99 -12.41 12.20
CA SER A 119 7.36 -12.52 12.72
C SER A 119 8.29 -13.37 11.84
N GLN A 120 7.73 -14.28 11.05
CA GLN A 120 8.49 -15.17 10.18
C GLN A 120 8.70 -14.61 8.76
N ARG A 121 8.22 -13.43 8.43
CA ARG A 121 8.26 -12.88 7.06
C ARG A 121 9.65 -12.94 6.42
N ASN A 122 10.69 -12.50 7.12
CA ASN A 122 12.07 -12.51 6.60
C ASN A 122 12.59 -13.94 6.38
N TYR A 123 12.29 -14.84 7.30
CA TYR A 123 12.63 -16.26 7.15
C TYR A 123 11.91 -16.89 5.96
N LEU A 124 10.62 -16.65 5.84
CA LEU A 124 9.80 -17.16 4.74
C LEU A 124 10.25 -16.60 3.38
N MET A 125 10.57 -15.30 3.30
CA MET A 125 11.12 -14.71 2.06
C MET A 125 12.36 -15.43 1.56
N ALA A 126 13.27 -15.82 2.47
CA ALA A 126 14.47 -16.57 2.11
C ALA A 126 14.20 -18.02 1.65
N LYS A 127 12.97 -18.52 1.83
CA LYS A 127 12.54 -19.87 1.45
C LYS A 127 11.61 -19.93 0.24
N VAL A 128 11.30 -18.77 -0.38
CA VAL A 128 10.50 -18.73 -1.60
C VAL A 128 11.21 -19.46 -2.73
N GLY A 129 10.59 -20.53 -3.20
CA GLY A 129 11.02 -21.22 -4.41
C GLY A 129 10.51 -20.51 -5.67
N VAL A 130 11.08 -20.83 -6.82
CA VAL A 130 10.68 -20.28 -8.13
C VAL A 130 10.02 -21.37 -8.96
N THR A 131 8.85 -21.08 -9.54
CA THR A 131 8.17 -21.99 -10.48
C THR A 131 8.82 -21.93 -11.86
N GLY A 132 8.54 -22.92 -12.71
CA GLY A 132 9.05 -22.95 -14.09
C GLY A 132 8.66 -21.73 -14.96
N ILE A 133 7.62 -20.98 -14.56
CA ILE A 133 7.19 -19.71 -15.19
C ILE A 133 7.72 -18.46 -14.48
N GLY A 134 8.66 -18.60 -13.54
CA GLY A 134 9.29 -17.48 -12.84
C GLY A 134 8.47 -16.86 -11.71
N ALA A 135 7.37 -17.46 -11.26
CA ALA A 135 6.59 -16.99 -10.11
C ALA A 135 7.13 -17.59 -8.79
N GLY A 136 7.05 -16.85 -7.70
CA GLY A 136 7.35 -17.36 -6.37
C GLY A 136 6.35 -18.44 -5.94
N LYS A 137 6.81 -19.43 -5.18
CA LYS A 137 5.96 -20.50 -4.64
C LYS A 137 6.51 -20.99 -3.30
N PHE A 138 5.61 -21.31 -2.37
CA PHE A 138 5.89 -22.14 -1.20
C PHE A 138 5.46 -23.59 -1.45
N ASP A 139 6.25 -24.52 -0.96
CA ASP A 139 5.83 -25.89 -0.77
C ASP A 139 4.90 -25.96 0.44
N LEU A 140 3.74 -26.60 0.28
CA LEU A 140 2.77 -26.73 1.36
C LEU A 140 3.31 -27.60 2.51
N ASP A 141 4.03 -28.68 2.17
CA ASP A 141 4.67 -29.57 3.16
C ASP A 141 5.70 -28.81 3.99
N PHE A 142 6.44 -27.88 3.36
CA PHE A 142 7.36 -27.01 4.09
C PHE A 142 6.59 -26.12 5.08
N LEU A 143 5.50 -25.48 4.66
CA LEU A 143 4.72 -24.61 5.54
C LEU A 143 4.11 -25.39 6.71
N GLN A 144 3.57 -26.59 6.45
CA GLN A 144 2.97 -27.43 7.47
C GLN A 144 3.97 -27.91 8.53
N LYS A 145 5.23 -28.10 8.15
CA LYS A 145 6.32 -28.55 9.04
C LYS A 145 7.01 -27.41 9.82
N LEU A 146 6.58 -26.16 9.63
CA LEU A 146 7.16 -25.04 10.38
C LEU A 146 6.82 -25.17 11.87
N ASP A 147 7.84 -25.13 12.71
CA ASP A 147 7.69 -25.20 14.15
C ASP A 147 7.17 -23.87 14.71
N VAL A 148 5.98 -23.90 15.31
CA VAL A 148 5.34 -22.79 15.99
C VAL A 148 5.60 -22.93 17.49
N PRO A 149 6.22 -21.94 18.14
CA PRO A 149 6.32 -21.93 19.61
C PRO A 149 4.95 -21.65 20.21
N VAL A 150 4.52 -22.50 21.13
CA VAL A 150 3.21 -22.42 21.79
C VAL A 150 3.43 -22.17 23.27
N PRO A 151 3.42 -20.89 23.71
CA PRO A 151 3.45 -20.55 25.13
C PRO A 151 2.10 -20.73 25.81
N SER A 152 2.03 -20.47 27.13
CA SER A 152 0.77 -20.49 27.87
C SER A 152 -0.25 -19.52 27.27
N VAL A 153 -1.55 -19.78 27.51
CA VAL A 153 -2.67 -18.92 27.03
C VAL A 153 -2.46 -17.46 27.47
N GLN A 154 -2.01 -17.23 28.72
CA GLN A 154 -1.78 -15.89 29.25
C GLN A 154 -0.70 -15.14 28.47
N VAL A 155 0.39 -15.83 28.09
CA VAL A 155 1.46 -15.24 27.28
C VAL A 155 0.98 -14.95 25.86
N ARG A 156 0.24 -15.89 25.23
CA ARG A 156 -0.33 -15.68 23.89
C ARG A 156 -1.27 -14.48 23.88
N SER A 157 -2.18 -14.37 24.86
CA SER A 157 -3.12 -13.25 24.94
C SER A 157 -2.39 -11.90 25.05
N ARG A 158 -1.27 -11.83 25.78
CA ARG A 158 -0.45 -10.60 25.87
C ARG A 158 0.28 -10.26 24.58
N ILE A 159 0.84 -11.28 23.91
CA ILE A 159 1.47 -11.08 22.59
C ILE A 159 0.43 -10.57 21.58
N ILE A 160 -0.76 -11.16 21.57
CA ILE A 160 -1.87 -10.71 20.74
C ILE A 160 -2.23 -9.27 21.06
N ALA A 161 -2.42 -8.92 22.34
CA ALA A 161 -2.80 -7.56 22.76
C ALA A 161 -1.75 -6.50 22.32
N ILE A 162 -0.46 -6.81 22.44
CA ILE A 162 0.62 -5.92 21.96
C ILE A 162 0.55 -5.78 20.42
N GLY A 163 0.41 -6.89 19.72
CA GLY A 163 0.27 -6.90 18.25
C GLY A 163 -0.96 -6.11 17.77
N ASP A 164 -2.12 -6.36 18.39
CA ASP A 164 -3.38 -5.65 18.09
C ASP A 164 -3.21 -4.14 18.33
N THR A 165 -2.68 -3.72 19.49
CA THR A 165 -2.49 -2.29 19.81
C THR A 165 -1.69 -1.56 18.72
N LEU A 166 -0.59 -2.15 18.25
CA LEU A 166 0.23 -1.56 17.20
C LEU A 166 -0.47 -1.58 15.83
N SER A 167 -1.10 -2.69 15.48
CA SER A 167 -1.79 -2.85 14.19
C SER A 167 -3.05 -1.98 14.11
N ASP A 168 -3.83 -1.88 15.16
CA ASP A 168 -5.03 -1.04 15.23
C ASP A 168 -4.67 0.44 15.11
N LYS A 169 -3.56 0.89 15.73
CA LYS A 169 -3.10 2.27 15.59
C LYS A 169 -2.64 2.57 14.16
N ILE A 170 -1.94 1.64 13.50
CA ILE A 170 -1.53 1.78 12.09
C ILE A 170 -2.79 1.88 11.20
N GLU A 171 -3.78 1.03 11.41
CA GLU A 171 -5.03 1.07 10.66
C GLU A 171 -5.82 2.36 10.90
N LEU A 172 -5.88 2.82 12.16
CA LEU A 172 -6.55 4.06 12.50
C LEU A 172 -5.90 5.26 11.80
N ASN A 173 -4.58 5.32 11.78
CA ASN A 173 -3.84 6.35 11.07
C ASN A 173 -4.16 6.34 9.56
N GLN A 174 -4.27 5.14 8.95
CA GLN A 174 -4.65 5.02 7.54
C GLN A 174 -6.07 5.56 7.30
N LYS A 175 -7.06 5.16 8.12
CA LYS A 175 -8.44 5.66 8.02
C LYS A 175 -8.53 7.18 8.18
N ILE A 176 -7.77 7.74 9.13
CA ILE A 176 -7.70 9.19 9.31
C ILE A 176 -7.11 9.84 8.05
N ASN A 177 -6.02 9.30 7.50
CA ASN A 177 -5.38 9.84 6.31
C ASN A 177 -6.30 9.80 5.09
N ASP A 178 -7.05 8.71 4.89
CA ASP A 178 -8.03 8.59 3.80
C ASP A 178 -9.13 9.66 3.93
N ASN A 179 -9.61 9.91 5.15
CA ASN A 179 -10.61 10.94 5.42
C ASN A 179 -10.06 12.36 5.19
N LEU A 180 -8.86 12.67 5.70
CA LEU A 180 -8.20 13.97 5.49
C LEU A 180 -7.95 14.24 4.01
N GLN A 181 -7.50 13.23 3.27
CA GLN A 181 -7.29 13.33 1.82
C GLN A 181 -8.62 13.58 1.09
N GLN A 182 -9.69 12.89 1.47
CA GLN A 182 -11.02 13.09 0.90
C GLN A 182 -11.55 14.51 1.15
N GLN A 183 -11.29 15.08 2.32
CA GLN A 183 -11.64 16.49 2.61
C GLN A 183 -10.89 17.44 1.66
N ALA A 184 -9.59 17.22 1.45
CA ALA A 184 -8.80 18.02 0.52
C ALA A 184 -9.33 17.91 -0.92
N PHE A 185 -9.69 16.71 -1.38
CA PHE A 185 -10.28 16.50 -2.71
C PHE A 185 -11.66 17.14 -2.84
N THR A 186 -12.51 17.07 -1.81
CA THR A 186 -13.83 17.71 -1.82
C THR A 186 -13.71 19.23 -1.99
N LEU A 187 -12.76 19.85 -1.30
CA LEU A 187 -12.48 21.28 -1.46
C LEU A 187 -11.95 21.61 -2.87
N PHE A 188 -11.01 20.80 -3.37
CA PHE A 188 -10.43 20.93 -4.69
C PHE A 188 -11.50 20.79 -5.78
N ASP A 189 -12.36 19.77 -5.73
CA ASP A 189 -13.41 19.50 -6.70
C ASP A 189 -14.47 20.62 -6.69
N ARG A 190 -14.77 21.19 -5.52
CA ARG A 190 -15.67 22.34 -5.41
C ARG A 190 -15.14 23.52 -6.22
N PHE A 191 -13.85 23.82 -6.17
CA PHE A 191 -13.26 24.90 -6.95
C PHE A 191 -13.27 24.63 -8.45
N LEU A 192 -13.04 23.38 -8.86
CA LEU A 192 -13.07 23.00 -10.27
C LEU A 192 -14.51 22.98 -10.84
N SER A 193 -15.53 22.82 -10.00
CA SER A 193 -16.93 22.76 -10.42
C SER A 193 -17.58 24.14 -10.62
N VAL A 194 -16.98 25.20 -10.11
CA VAL A 194 -17.45 26.58 -10.32
C VAL A 194 -17.06 27.05 -11.73
N GLU A 195 -17.95 27.81 -12.38
CA GLU A 195 -17.65 28.43 -13.66
C GLU A 195 -16.65 29.59 -13.48
N HIS A 196 -15.49 29.44 -14.10
CA HIS A 196 -14.43 30.45 -14.09
C HIS A 196 -14.36 31.18 -15.42
N SER A 197 -14.11 32.49 -15.35
CA SER A 197 -14.03 33.37 -16.54
C SER A 197 -12.83 33.06 -17.45
N SER A 198 -11.80 32.39 -16.93
CA SER A 198 -10.59 32.09 -17.69
C SER A 198 -10.01 30.72 -17.32
N LYS A 199 -9.25 30.17 -18.26
CA LYS A 199 -8.46 28.96 -18.06
C LYS A 199 -6.99 29.27 -18.34
N CYS A 200 -6.09 28.60 -17.65
CA CYS A 200 -4.65 28.69 -17.89
C CYS A 200 -4.03 27.32 -18.06
N PRO A 201 -2.96 27.18 -18.84
CA PRO A 201 -2.20 25.95 -18.92
C PRO A 201 -1.46 25.69 -17.59
N LEU A 202 -1.32 24.42 -17.21
CA LEU A 202 -0.62 24.03 -15.96
C LEU A 202 0.81 24.60 -15.90
N SER A 203 1.50 24.69 -17.03
CA SER A 203 2.85 25.29 -17.13
C SER A 203 2.93 26.75 -16.73
N GLN A 204 1.82 27.47 -16.71
CA GLN A 204 1.76 28.85 -16.24
C GLN A 204 1.88 28.94 -14.69
N ILE A 205 1.29 28.00 -13.96
CA ILE A 205 1.22 27.99 -12.50
C ILE A 205 2.17 26.97 -11.84
N ALA A 206 2.72 26.02 -12.64
CA ALA A 206 3.66 25.01 -12.17
C ALA A 206 4.93 24.94 -13.03
N ILE A 207 6.00 24.45 -12.43
CA ILE A 207 7.23 24.07 -13.13
C ILE A 207 7.19 22.54 -13.32
N ILE A 208 7.17 22.09 -14.56
CA ILE A 208 7.20 20.68 -14.88
C ILE A 208 8.65 20.23 -15.02
N ASN A 209 9.03 19.19 -14.29
CA ASN A 209 10.39 18.66 -14.19
C ASN A 209 11.42 19.72 -13.78
N PRO A 210 11.31 20.32 -12.60
CA PRO A 210 12.20 21.38 -12.12
C PRO A 210 13.65 20.89 -12.10
N LYS A 211 14.58 21.76 -12.51
CA LYS A 211 16.02 21.46 -12.41
C LYS A 211 16.47 21.52 -10.97
N ARG A 212 16.97 20.40 -10.42
CA ARG A 212 17.51 20.32 -9.07
C ARG A 212 18.94 19.76 -9.12
N ILE A 213 19.81 20.23 -8.22
CA ILE A 213 21.21 19.83 -8.20
C ILE A 213 21.38 18.63 -7.25
N LEU A 214 21.82 17.51 -7.80
CA LEU A 214 22.26 16.33 -7.04
C LEU A 214 23.49 15.76 -7.77
N LYS A 215 24.63 15.75 -7.10
CA LYS A 215 25.90 15.28 -7.71
C LYS A 215 25.85 13.76 -7.89
N LYS A 216 26.32 13.27 -9.06
CA LYS A 216 26.46 11.84 -9.33
C LYS A 216 27.31 11.16 -8.24
N GLY A 217 26.86 9.99 -7.78
CA GLY A 217 27.50 9.24 -6.70
C GLY A 217 27.10 9.70 -5.29
N LYS A 218 26.45 10.87 -5.10
CA LYS A 218 25.96 11.30 -3.78
C LYS A 218 24.84 10.38 -3.33
N TYR A 219 24.91 9.87 -2.10
CA TYR A 219 23.83 9.11 -1.48
C TYR A 219 22.65 10.02 -1.15
N ALA A 220 21.46 9.63 -1.56
CA ALA A 220 20.21 10.35 -1.34
C ALA A 220 19.04 9.37 -1.25
N ARG A 221 17.87 9.83 -0.76
CA ARG A 221 16.65 9.05 -0.76
C ARG A 221 16.22 8.75 -2.19
N TYR A 222 15.98 7.48 -2.45
CA TYR A 222 15.46 6.97 -3.72
C TYR A 222 14.06 6.43 -3.53
N ILE A 223 13.10 6.98 -4.26
CA ILE A 223 11.72 6.48 -4.29
C ILE A 223 11.50 5.74 -5.61
N ASP A 224 11.31 4.42 -5.51
CA ASP A 224 10.99 3.58 -6.66
C ASP A 224 9.52 3.74 -7.09
N MET A 225 9.22 3.35 -8.32
CA MET A 225 7.86 3.33 -8.84
C MET A 225 6.92 2.42 -8.00
N ALA A 226 7.46 1.37 -7.39
CA ALA A 226 6.72 0.49 -6.50
C ALA A 226 6.29 1.21 -5.21
N GLN A 227 7.02 2.22 -4.77
CA GLN A 227 6.75 2.97 -3.55
C GLN A 227 5.67 4.06 -3.73
N LEU A 228 5.31 4.41 -4.97
CA LEU A 228 4.18 5.31 -5.19
C LEU A 228 2.87 4.59 -4.88
N SER A 229 2.07 5.22 -4.03
CA SER A 229 0.72 4.74 -3.70
C SER A 229 -0.23 4.90 -4.89
N THR A 230 -1.20 4.02 -4.99
CA THR A 230 -2.35 4.15 -5.91
C THR A 230 -3.54 4.86 -5.26
N SER A 231 -3.48 5.14 -3.96
CA SER A 231 -4.55 5.77 -3.17
C SER A 231 -4.07 6.92 -2.29
N GLY A 232 -3.02 6.72 -1.49
CA GLY A 232 -2.51 7.72 -0.54
C GLY A 232 -1.53 8.72 -1.17
N SER A 233 -1.31 9.84 -0.46
CA SER A 233 -0.38 10.89 -0.89
C SER A 233 1.06 10.64 -0.48
N PHE A 234 1.29 9.92 0.61
CA PHE A 234 2.61 9.62 1.14
C PHE A 234 3.19 8.36 0.47
N PRO A 235 4.49 8.35 0.08
CA PRO A 235 5.10 7.15 -0.49
C PRO A 235 5.22 6.03 0.56
N ASN A 236 5.12 4.78 0.11
CA ASN A 236 5.19 3.60 0.97
C ASN A 236 6.59 3.33 1.56
N GLY A 237 7.57 4.12 1.19
CA GLY A 237 8.94 4.03 1.69
C GLY A 237 9.97 4.57 0.71
N TRP A 238 11.23 4.44 1.05
CA TRP A 238 12.39 4.84 0.25
C TRP A 238 13.63 4.03 0.64
N GLU A 239 14.62 4.08 -0.21
CA GLU A 239 15.95 3.53 0.06
C GLU A 239 16.99 4.65 0.02
N ILE A 240 18.15 4.43 0.62
CA ILE A 240 19.31 5.31 0.47
C ILE A 240 20.23 4.71 -0.59
N LYS A 241 20.36 5.39 -1.72
CA LYS A 241 21.17 4.92 -2.87
C LYS A 241 22.07 6.03 -3.41
N PRO A 242 23.20 5.68 -4.07
CA PRO A 242 24.00 6.65 -4.80
C PRO A 242 23.24 7.12 -6.05
N TYR A 243 23.17 8.42 -6.26
CA TYR A 243 22.52 9.01 -7.43
C TYR A 243 23.30 8.71 -8.71
N ASN A 244 22.71 7.99 -9.63
CA ASN A 244 23.27 7.67 -10.94
C ASN A 244 22.35 8.08 -12.11
N GLY A 245 21.21 8.70 -11.83
CA GLY A 245 20.19 9.10 -12.79
C GLY A 245 18.81 9.04 -12.19
N GLY A 246 17.80 9.44 -12.95
CA GLY A 246 16.41 9.51 -12.51
C GLY A 246 15.93 10.93 -12.22
N MET A 247 14.63 11.09 -12.01
CA MET A 247 14.02 12.39 -11.72
C MET A 247 14.36 12.83 -10.29
N ARG A 248 14.71 14.11 -10.15
CA ARG A 248 15.08 14.72 -8.88
C ARG A 248 13.94 15.58 -8.38
N PHE A 249 13.70 15.55 -7.08
CA PHE A 249 12.61 16.27 -6.45
C PHE A 249 12.96 16.69 -5.02
N SER A 250 12.20 17.59 -4.45
CA SER A 250 12.33 18.10 -3.08
C SER A 250 10.96 18.30 -2.46
N ASN A 251 10.91 18.76 -1.21
CA ASN A 251 9.63 19.09 -0.55
C ASN A 251 8.80 20.07 -1.38
N GLY A 252 7.48 19.86 -1.42
CA GLY A 252 6.52 20.60 -2.20
C GLY A 252 6.32 20.07 -3.63
N ASP A 253 7.08 19.05 -4.05
CA ASP A 253 6.89 18.45 -5.38
C ASP A 253 5.85 17.33 -5.36
N THR A 254 5.09 17.24 -6.44
CA THR A 254 4.22 16.09 -6.73
C THR A 254 4.90 15.18 -7.75
N LEU A 255 5.01 13.90 -7.43
CA LEU A 255 5.49 12.86 -8.34
C LEU A 255 4.29 12.22 -9.05
N LEU A 256 4.28 12.24 -10.37
CA LEU A 256 3.27 11.58 -11.20
C LEU A 256 3.96 10.50 -12.05
N ALA A 257 3.48 9.26 -11.98
CA ALA A 257 3.91 8.23 -12.93
C ALA A 257 3.45 8.61 -14.36
N ARG A 258 4.33 8.48 -15.35
CA ARG A 258 4.05 8.85 -16.75
C ARG A 258 3.86 7.67 -17.70
N ILE A 259 4.00 6.43 -17.20
CA ILE A 259 4.05 5.21 -18.02
C ILE A 259 2.87 4.28 -17.70
N THR A 260 2.38 3.56 -18.72
CA THR A 260 1.44 2.42 -18.59
C THR A 260 2.04 1.28 -17.77
N PRO A 261 1.29 0.60 -16.85
CA PRO A 261 -0.06 0.95 -16.39
C PRO A 261 -0.05 1.84 -15.14
N CYS A 262 1.10 2.42 -14.79
CA CYS A 262 1.27 3.13 -13.51
C CYS A 262 0.46 4.42 -13.44
N LEU A 263 0.38 5.18 -14.55
CA LEU A 263 -0.44 6.39 -14.63
C LEU A 263 -1.94 6.06 -14.52
N GLU A 264 -2.39 5.07 -15.26
CA GLU A 264 -3.78 4.60 -15.25
C GLU A 264 -4.23 4.09 -13.87
N ASN A 265 -3.29 3.48 -13.13
CA ASN A 265 -3.49 3.03 -11.75
C ASN A 265 -3.38 4.18 -10.73
N GLY A 266 -3.17 5.42 -11.17
CA GLY A 266 -3.09 6.60 -10.30
C GLY A 266 -1.84 6.65 -9.41
N LYS A 267 -0.71 6.03 -9.79
CA LYS A 267 0.53 6.10 -9.02
C LYS A 267 1.07 7.52 -8.98
N THR A 268 0.97 8.13 -7.79
CA THR A 268 1.44 9.49 -7.51
C THR A 268 1.83 9.63 -6.04
N ALA A 269 2.63 10.64 -5.70
CA ALA A 269 2.94 10.98 -4.33
C ALA A 269 3.19 12.49 -4.18
N TYR A 270 2.88 13.03 -3.01
CA TYR A 270 3.27 14.35 -2.57
C TYR A 270 4.49 14.25 -1.66
N ILE A 271 5.49 15.08 -1.89
CA ILE A 271 6.76 15.05 -1.16
C ILE A 271 6.81 16.20 -0.17
N ASP A 272 6.79 15.89 1.13
CA ASP A 272 6.81 16.88 2.21
C ASP A 272 7.60 16.42 3.47
N PHE A 273 8.38 15.33 3.35
CA PHE A 273 9.05 14.66 4.46
C PHE A 273 10.58 14.68 4.37
N LEU A 274 11.14 15.33 3.38
CA LEU A 274 12.59 15.47 3.22
C LEU A 274 13.13 16.50 4.22
N GLY A 275 14.43 16.43 4.50
CA GLY A 275 15.13 17.44 5.27
C GLY A 275 15.12 18.81 4.57
N GLU A 276 15.51 19.84 5.29
CA GLU A 276 15.66 21.17 4.72
C GLU A 276 16.70 21.16 3.58
N ASN A 277 16.33 21.74 2.42
CA ASN A 277 17.14 21.75 1.21
C ASN A 277 17.57 20.38 0.68
N GLU A 278 16.98 19.30 1.16
CA GLU A 278 17.28 17.96 0.67
C GLU A 278 16.68 17.74 -0.72
N VAL A 279 17.49 17.12 -1.59
CA VAL A 279 17.07 16.65 -2.90
C VAL A 279 17.12 15.14 -2.92
N ALA A 280 15.96 14.53 -3.16
CA ALA A 280 15.80 13.10 -3.39
C ALA A 280 15.68 12.81 -4.89
N PHE A 281 15.66 11.54 -5.27
CA PHE A 281 15.50 11.11 -6.65
C PHE A 281 14.66 9.84 -6.77
N GLY A 282 14.25 9.52 -7.99
CA GLY A 282 13.43 8.33 -8.24
C GLY A 282 13.46 7.92 -9.71
N SER A 283 12.45 7.15 -10.12
CA SER A 283 12.34 6.63 -11.48
C SER A 283 12.47 7.72 -12.55
N THR A 284 13.07 7.39 -13.70
CA THR A 284 13.04 8.22 -14.91
C THR A 284 11.61 8.33 -15.50
N GLU A 285 10.71 7.47 -15.05
CA GLU A 285 9.31 7.44 -15.49
C GLU A 285 8.39 8.30 -14.60
N TYR A 286 8.95 9.31 -13.93
CA TYR A 286 8.18 10.36 -13.25
C TYR A 286 8.11 11.62 -14.09
N VAL A 287 6.96 12.30 -13.99
CA VAL A 287 6.83 13.74 -14.18
C VAL A 287 6.77 14.36 -12.80
N VAL A 288 7.64 15.35 -12.56
CA VAL A 288 7.68 16.10 -11.30
C VAL A 288 6.98 17.43 -11.51
N ILE A 289 5.99 17.74 -10.69
CA ILE A 289 5.22 18.99 -10.74
C ILE A 289 5.55 19.80 -9.49
N SER A 290 6.03 21.02 -9.66
CA SER A 290 6.43 21.93 -8.59
C SER A 290 5.68 23.24 -8.72
N SER A 291 5.24 23.84 -7.60
CA SER A 291 4.58 25.13 -7.60
C SER A 291 5.50 26.26 -8.12
N ARG A 292 4.92 27.27 -8.79
CA ARG A 292 5.61 28.56 -9.06
C ARG A 292 5.47 29.56 -7.91
N GLY A 293 4.71 29.20 -6.82
CA GLY A 293 4.55 30.00 -5.62
C GLY A 293 3.14 30.58 -5.42
N GLU A 294 2.37 30.82 -6.46
CA GLU A 294 1.00 31.33 -6.34
C GLU A 294 0.03 30.28 -5.81
N TYR A 295 0.08 29.06 -6.39
CA TYR A 295 -0.71 27.92 -5.97
C TYR A 295 0.02 27.12 -4.89
N PRO A 296 -0.66 26.72 -3.78
CA PRO A 296 -0.03 25.90 -2.77
C PRO A 296 0.37 24.54 -3.35
N PRO A 297 1.51 23.96 -2.91
CA PRO A 297 2.04 22.72 -3.47
C PRO A 297 1.07 21.54 -3.48
N GLU A 298 0.24 21.41 -2.44
CA GLU A 298 -0.75 20.35 -2.27
C GLU A 298 -1.83 20.35 -3.37
N PHE A 299 -2.06 21.51 -3.98
CA PHE A 299 -2.98 21.67 -5.11
C PHE A 299 -2.60 20.75 -6.27
N PHE A 300 -1.30 20.63 -6.56
CA PHE A 300 -0.81 19.80 -7.67
C PHE A 300 -0.94 18.32 -7.40
N TYR A 301 -0.89 17.91 -6.16
CA TYR A 301 -1.22 16.52 -5.80
C TYR A 301 -2.72 16.25 -5.99
N CYS A 302 -3.60 17.13 -5.54
CA CYS A 302 -5.05 17.01 -5.78
C CYS A 302 -5.34 16.96 -7.28
N LEU A 303 -4.69 17.81 -8.07
CA LEU A 303 -4.81 17.80 -9.53
C LEU A 303 -4.34 16.46 -10.12
N ALA A 304 -3.18 15.94 -9.69
CA ALA A 304 -2.63 14.69 -10.19
C ALA A 304 -3.53 13.46 -9.87
N ARG A 305 -4.46 13.62 -8.92
CA ARG A 305 -5.47 12.60 -8.54
C ARG A 305 -6.84 12.87 -9.16
N CYS A 306 -7.05 14.03 -9.76
CA CYS A 306 -8.31 14.41 -10.37
C CYS A 306 -8.60 13.53 -11.60
N PRO A 307 -9.79 12.88 -11.69
CA PRO A 307 -10.12 12.00 -12.81
C PRO A 307 -9.98 12.65 -14.20
N SER A 308 -10.43 13.91 -14.35
CA SER A 308 -10.34 14.62 -15.62
C SER A 308 -8.90 14.87 -16.07
N PHE A 309 -7.99 15.13 -15.14
CA PHE A 309 -6.56 15.28 -15.43
C PHE A 309 -5.91 13.94 -15.79
N VAL A 310 -6.22 12.88 -15.05
CA VAL A 310 -5.71 11.53 -15.34
C VAL A 310 -6.22 11.05 -16.70
N ASP A 311 -7.49 11.21 -16.99
CA ASP A 311 -8.08 10.87 -18.29
C ASP A 311 -7.43 11.64 -19.45
N TYR A 312 -7.17 12.94 -19.26
CA TYR A 312 -6.44 13.74 -20.25
C TYR A 312 -5.02 13.18 -20.45
N ALA A 313 -4.30 12.91 -19.37
CA ALA A 313 -2.95 12.38 -19.45
C ALA A 313 -2.91 11.01 -20.15
N VAL A 314 -3.83 10.11 -19.83
CA VAL A 314 -3.95 8.77 -20.45
C VAL A 314 -4.30 8.86 -21.93
N LYS A 315 -5.28 9.69 -22.33
CA LYS A 315 -5.68 9.90 -23.73
C LYS A 315 -4.57 10.46 -24.61
N ASN A 316 -3.60 11.14 -24.02
CA ASN A 316 -2.46 11.75 -24.72
C ASN A 316 -1.15 10.96 -24.54
N MET A 317 -1.24 9.70 -24.10
CA MET A 317 -0.07 8.82 -24.07
C MET A 317 0.32 8.38 -25.48
N ASN A 318 1.64 8.30 -25.72
CA ASN A 318 2.22 7.85 -26.97
C ASN A 318 3.22 6.70 -26.72
N GLY A 319 3.38 5.84 -27.72
CA GLY A 319 4.31 4.71 -27.70
C GLY A 319 3.66 3.37 -28.07
N SER A 320 4.45 2.31 -28.02
CA SER A 320 3.95 0.95 -28.30
C SER A 320 3.05 0.45 -27.18
N SER A 321 2.14 -0.49 -27.52
CA SER A 321 1.24 -1.13 -26.56
C SER A 321 2.02 -1.67 -25.33
N GLY A 322 1.52 -1.36 -24.12
CA GLY A 322 2.14 -1.76 -22.85
C GLY A 322 3.36 -0.91 -22.40
N ARG A 323 3.81 0.07 -23.21
CA ARG A 323 4.91 1.00 -22.88
C ARG A 323 4.61 2.44 -23.28
N GLN A 324 3.36 2.82 -23.27
CA GLN A 324 2.95 4.19 -23.58
C GLN A 324 3.37 5.15 -22.46
N ARG A 325 3.66 6.41 -22.84
CA ARG A 325 4.07 7.47 -21.90
C ARG A 325 3.41 8.78 -22.27
N VAL A 326 3.05 9.55 -21.27
CA VAL A 326 2.68 10.95 -21.44
C VAL A 326 3.93 11.83 -21.35
N SER A 327 4.02 12.87 -22.21
CA SER A 327 5.12 13.81 -22.18
C SER A 327 4.95 14.86 -21.08
N ALA A 328 6.08 15.42 -20.60
CA ALA A 328 6.05 16.56 -19.68
C ALA A 328 5.38 17.80 -20.30
N GLU A 329 5.57 17.99 -21.61
CA GLU A 329 4.94 19.06 -22.37
C GLU A 329 3.43 18.89 -22.40
N THR A 330 2.94 17.69 -22.69
CA THR A 330 1.50 17.37 -22.65
C THR A 330 0.90 17.68 -21.27
N ILE A 331 1.55 17.26 -20.20
CA ILE A 331 1.11 17.57 -18.83
C ILE A 331 1.07 19.08 -18.61
N GLY A 332 2.09 19.82 -19.03
CA GLY A 332 2.16 21.28 -18.92
C GLY A 332 1.07 22.03 -19.71
N ASN A 333 0.55 21.45 -20.78
CA ASN A 333 -0.51 22.02 -21.63
C ASN A 333 -1.93 21.74 -21.12
N TYR A 334 -2.10 20.97 -20.05
CA TYR A 334 -3.41 20.75 -19.46
C TYR A 334 -4.05 22.10 -19.05
N LEU A 335 -5.27 22.36 -19.51
CA LEU A 335 -6.01 23.58 -19.21
C LEU A 335 -6.86 23.37 -17.97
N LEU A 336 -6.65 24.21 -16.96
CA LEU A 336 -7.44 24.23 -15.73
C LEU A 336 -8.03 25.61 -15.49
N PRO A 337 -9.13 25.72 -14.72
CA PRO A 337 -9.68 26.99 -14.30
C PRO A 337 -8.64 27.84 -13.55
N ALA A 338 -8.57 29.12 -13.87
CA ALA A 338 -7.77 30.07 -13.10
C ALA A 338 -8.55 30.43 -11.82
N LEU A 339 -8.07 29.94 -10.67
CA LEU A 339 -8.71 30.19 -9.39
C LEU A 339 -8.59 31.67 -8.99
N THR A 340 -9.59 32.16 -8.31
CA THR A 340 -9.61 33.49 -7.71
C THR A 340 -8.68 33.52 -6.48
N GLU A 341 -8.22 34.72 -6.07
CA GLU A 341 -7.39 34.86 -4.86
C GLU A 341 -8.15 34.39 -3.60
N GLY A 342 -9.47 34.57 -3.56
CA GLY A 342 -10.30 34.06 -2.44
C GLY A 342 -10.28 32.55 -2.33
N GLU A 343 -10.42 31.83 -3.45
CA GLU A 343 -10.34 30.36 -3.49
C GLU A 343 -8.94 29.87 -3.13
N LEU A 344 -7.90 30.52 -3.66
CA LEU A 344 -6.51 30.19 -3.31
C LEU A 344 -6.23 30.40 -1.83
N GLN A 345 -6.76 31.48 -1.22
CA GLN A 345 -6.61 31.75 0.21
C GLN A 345 -7.32 30.71 1.07
N GLU A 346 -8.53 30.30 0.67
CA GLU A 346 -9.25 29.22 1.36
C GLU A 346 -8.47 27.89 1.27
N PHE A 347 -7.92 27.55 0.09
CA PHE A 347 -7.11 26.35 -0.07
C PHE A 347 -5.83 26.42 0.78
N ARG A 348 -5.11 27.56 0.75
CA ARG A 348 -3.87 27.77 1.55
C ARG A 348 -4.12 27.67 3.05
N SER A 349 -5.28 28.11 3.54
CA SER A 349 -5.59 28.08 4.96
C SER A 349 -6.00 26.68 5.46
N THR A 350 -6.50 25.83 4.59
CA THR A 350 -7.11 24.54 4.97
C THR A 350 -6.24 23.35 4.61
N VAL A 351 -5.86 23.19 3.34
CA VAL A 351 -5.31 21.93 2.82
C VAL A 351 -3.90 21.62 3.32
N PRO A 352 -2.96 22.57 3.46
CA PRO A 352 -1.63 22.27 3.99
C PRO A 352 -1.64 21.65 5.38
N CYS A 353 -2.59 22.04 6.25
CA CYS A 353 -2.75 21.43 7.56
C CYS A 353 -3.17 19.96 7.47
N LEU A 354 -4.08 19.63 6.53
CA LEU A 354 -4.51 18.25 6.30
C LEU A 354 -3.33 17.37 5.85
N PHE A 355 -2.54 17.84 4.88
CA PHE A 355 -1.37 17.09 4.38
C PHE A 355 -0.28 16.94 5.45
N LYS A 356 -0.06 17.97 6.28
CA LYS A 356 0.84 17.85 7.43
C LYS A 356 0.40 16.75 8.40
N MET A 357 -0.91 16.62 8.66
CA MET A 357 -1.45 15.54 9.49
C MET A 357 -1.27 14.19 8.81
N ILE A 358 -1.57 14.07 7.52
CA ILE A 358 -1.37 12.85 6.72
C ILE A 358 0.09 12.39 6.81
N ARG A 359 1.04 13.29 6.58
CA ARG A 359 2.48 13.01 6.71
C ARG A 359 2.83 12.48 8.10
N ASN A 360 2.39 13.16 9.16
CA ASN A 360 2.73 12.77 10.52
C ASN A 360 2.18 11.38 10.85
N ASN A 361 0.93 11.08 10.48
CA ASN A 361 0.32 9.77 10.66
C ASN A 361 1.03 8.68 9.81
N ALA A 362 1.46 9.02 8.59
CA ALA A 362 2.21 8.09 7.75
C ALA A 362 3.58 7.75 8.35
N ILE A 363 4.31 8.75 8.82
CA ILE A 363 5.60 8.55 9.51
C ILE A 363 5.41 7.74 10.80
N GLU A 364 4.39 8.06 11.62
CA GLU A 364 4.07 7.30 12.81
C GLU A 364 3.77 5.83 12.46
N SER A 365 2.97 5.58 11.42
CA SER A 365 2.66 4.22 10.96
C SER A 365 3.90 3.46 10.50
N MET A 366 4.84 4.11 9.83
CA MET A 366 6.13 3.49 9.47
C MET A 366 6.94 3.10 10.71
N VAL A 367 7.02 3.97 11.71
CA VAL A 367 7.73 3.69 12.99
C VAL A 367 7.04 2.56 13.74
N LEU A 368 5.70 2.57 13.84
CA LEU A 368 4.92 1.52 14.51
C LEU A 368 5.08 0.16 13.81
N THR A 369 5.11 0.15 12.48
CA THR A 369 5.36 -1.07 11.69
C THR A 369 6.75 -1.62 11.97
N GLN A 370 7.79 -0.78 11.95
CA GLN A 370 9.15 -1.19 12.28
C GLN A 370 9.27 -1.69 13.72
N LEU A 371 8.64 -1.01 14.67
CA LEU A 371 8.59 -1.42 16.07
C LEU A 371 7.92 -2.79 16.22
N ARG A 372 6.74 -2.97 15.66
CA ARG A 372 6.01 -4.24 15.68
C ARG A 372 6.85 -5.37 15.07
N ASP A 373 7.39 -5.16 13.87
CA ASP A 373 8.13 -6.18 13.12
C ASP A 373 9.47 -6.54 13.81
N SER A 374 10.02 -5.64 14.61
CA SER A 374 11.19 -5.91 15.46
C SER A 374 10.84 -6.60 16.79
N LEU A 375 9.67 -6.28 17.36
CA LEU A 375 9.24 -6.84 18.64
C LEU A 375 8.66 -8.26 18.49
N LEU A 376 7.84 -8.51 17.47
CA LEU A 376 7.15 -9.80 17.31
C LEU A 376 8.09 -11.01 17.35
N PRO A 377 9.24 -11.06 16.64
CA PRO A 377 10.15 -12.19 16.73
C PRO A 377 10.68 -12.42 18.15
N ARG A 378 10.98 -11.35 18.89
CA ARG A 378 11.53 -11.39 20.23
C ARG A 378 10.48 -11.78 21.27
N LEU A 379 9.24 -11.36 21.10
CA LEU A 379 8.10 -11.77 21.91
C LEU A 379 7.78 -13.25 21.72
N ILE A 380 7.73 -13.68 20.45
CA ILE A 380 7.34 -15.04 20.07
C ILE A 380 8.47 -16.06 20.34
N SER A 381 9.72 -15.64 20.39
CA SER A 381 10.83 -16.50 20.83
C SER A 381 10.97 -16.57 22.36
N GLY A 382 10.24 -15.74 23.11
CA GLY A 382 10.37 -15.61 24.57
C GLY A 382 11.64 -14.88 25.01
N GLU A 383 12.35 -14.19 24.11
CA GLU A 383 13.47 -13.30 24.46
C GLU A 383 12.99 -12.14 25.35
N ILE A 384 11.83 -11.57 25.00
CA ILE A 384 11.16 -10.57 25.84
C ILE A 384 10.10 -11.28 26.68
N ASP A 385 10.22 -11.15 28.00
CA ASP A 385 9.25 -11.68 28.95
C ASP A 385 8.04 -10.76 29.10
N VAL A 386 6.88 -11.23 28.69
CA VAL A 386 5.61 -10.50 28.85
C VAL A 386 4.78 -10.99 30.03
N SER A 387 5.29 -11.95 30.84
CA SER A 387 4.53 -12.59 31.95
C SER A 387 4.03 -11.59 32.99
N ASN A 388 4.67 -10.44 33.13
CA ASN A 388 4.36 -9.40 34.12
C ASN A 388 3.75 -8.13 33.50
N ILE A 389 3.51 -8.07 32.18
CA ILE A 389 2.88 -6.93 31.54
C ILE A 389 1.37 -6.97 31.85
N LYS A 390 0.85 -5.90 32.45
CA LYS A 390 -0.60 -5.70 32.59
C LYS A 390 -1.13 -5.17 31.26
N CYS A 391 -1.99 -5.93 30.61
CA CYS A 391 -2.75 -5.51 29.41
C CYS A 391 -4.13 -5.06 29.86
#